data_e8754c97eec5675d65c30c53ce794853
#
_entry.id   e8754c97eec5675d65c30c53ce794853
#
_cell.length_a   1.000
_cell.length_b   1.000
_cell.length_c   1.000
_cell.angle_alpha   90.00
_cell.angle_beta   90.00
_cell.angle_gamma   90.00
#
_symmetry.space_group_name_H-M   'P 1'
#
loop_
_entity.id
_entity.type
_entity.pdbx_description
1 polymer ?
#
loop_
_entity_poly.entity_id
_entity_poly.type
_entity_poly.pdbx_seq_one_letter_code
_entity_poly.pdbx_strand_id
1 'polypeptide(L)'
;MPASAECPPGPGPVQLVLLAALLASSPAALAEAPHLVRVDAARALRPLRHFWRSTGFWRSAGQGLSYNFTHLDGYLDLLRENQLLPGFELMGSPSGHFSDFEDKQQVFEWRELVSLLARRYIDRYGLEHVSKWNFETWNEPDHHDFDNVSMTTQGFFNYYDACSEGLRAASPALRLGGPGDSFHPPPHSPLSWGLLGHCLHGTNFFTGEVGVRLDYIALHKKGAGSSIYILEQEEAVVRQIKQLFPEFADTPVYNDEADPLVGWSLPQPWRADVTYAAMVVKVIAQHQDLLVGNSSSSVRYALLSNDNAFLSYHPHPFSQRTLAARFQVNNTRPPHVQLLRKPVLAAMGLLALLDGEQLWAQVSQDGAVLDANHTVGVLASAHRPAGAADAWRAAVLVYASDDTRAHANRSAALTLRLHGVPPGPGLVYVTFYLDNQLCSPYGEWQRLGRPVFPSPEQFRRMRAAEDPVATAPRPFPASGRLTLRRELPLPSLLLVHVCARPEEPPGQVTRLRPLPLTRGQLLLVWSDERMASKCLWTYEVQFSLDGQGYAPVSGRPSTFNLFVFSPDAAVVSGFYRVRAVDYWARPGPFSDPVRYVEAPAQ
;
A
#
# COMPACT_ATOMS: atom_id res chain seq x y z
N MET A 1 19.91 -73.30 -19.17
CA MET A 1 19.35 -73.65 -17.86
C MET A 1 19.68 -72.50 -16.92
N PRO A 2 18.72 -71.68 -16.47
CA PRO A 2 19.01 -70.60 -15.54
C PRO A 2 18.87 -71.10 -14.10
N ALA A 3 19.79 -70.63 -13.25
CA ALA A 3 19.83 -70.90 -11.83
C ALA A 3 18.74 -70.07 -11.10
N SER A 4 18.02 -70.72 -10.24
CA SER A 4 16.99 -70.16 -9.34
C SER A 4 17.65 -69.32 -8.26
N ALA A 5 17.29 -68.04 -8.16
CA ALA A 5 17.65 -67.19 -7.03
C ALA A 5 16.58 -67.37 -5.91
N GLU A 6 17.02 -67.86 -4.76
CA GLU A 6 16.21 -67.95 -3.55
C GLU A 6 16.02 -66.55 -2.92
N CYS A 7 14.77 -66.19 -2.57
CA CYS A 7 14.42 -65.01 -1.78
C CYS A 7 14.85 -65.23 -0.29
N PRO A 8 15.41 -64.24 0.36
CA PRO A 8 15.69 -64.32 1.79
C PRO A 8 14.38 -64.22 2.61
N PRO A 9 14.31 -64.86 3.78
CA PRO A 9 13.11 -64.88 4.61
C PRO A 9 12.80 -63.49 5.21
N GLY A 10 11.54 -63.07 5.15
CA GLY A 10 11.04 -61.82 5.72
C GLY A 10 11.22 -61.76 7.26
N PRO A 11 11.30 -60.55 7.81
CA PRO A 11 11.51 -60.36 9.25
C PRO A 11 10.33 -60.90 10.07
N GLY A 12 10.65 -61.65 11.15
CA GLY A 12 9.68 -62.24 12.04
C GLY A 12 8.81 -61.23 12.82
N PRO A 13 7.71 -61.65 13.42
CA PRO A 13 6.70 -60.73 14.01
C PRO A 13 7.22 -59.81 15.15
N VAL A 14 8.37 -60.10 15.75
CA VAL A 14 8.98 -59.25 16.78
C VAL A 14 9.61 -57.97 16.21
N GLN A 15 10.13 -58.02 14.97
CA GLN A 15 10.68 -56.80 14.30
C GLN A 15 9.58 -55.87 13.81
N LEU A 16 8.40 -56.36 13.44
CA LEU A 16 7.26 -55.53 13.07
C LEU A 16 6.67 -54.74 14.26
N VAL A 17 6.68 -55.30 15.46
CA VAL A 17 6.21 -54.61 16.67
C VAL A 17 7.16 -53.48 17.09
N LEU A 18 8.46 -53.68 16.96
CA LEU A 18 9.46 -52.63 17.24
C LEU A 18 9.44 -51.49 16.20
N LEU A 19 9.18 -51.77 14.92
CA LEU A 19 9.02 -50.75 13.89
C LEU A 19 7.71 -49.94 14.07
N ALA A 20 6.62 -50.60 14.48
CA ALA A 20 5.36 -49.93 14.79
C ALA A 20 5.45 -49.06 16.06
N ALA A 21 6.24 -49.47 17.06
CA ALA A 21 6.50 -48.65 18.26
C ALA A 21 7.41 -47.45 18.00
N LEU A 22 8.32 -47.53 17.02
CA LEU A 22 9.15 -46.38 16.59
C LEU A 22 8.40 -45.40 15.70
N LEU A 23 7.36 -45.81 14.99
CA LEU A 23 6.49 -44.94 14.20
C LEU A 23 5.38 -44.27 15.04
N ALA A 24 5.09 -44.79 16.23
CA ALA A 24 4.09 -44.21 17.14
C ALA A 24 4.65 -43.14 18.09
N SER A 25 5.96 -42.92 18.11
CA SER A 25 6.61 -41.81 18.84
C SER A 25 7.03 -40.67 17.90
N SER A 26 6.10 -40.17 17.09
CA SER A 26 6.23 -38.78 16.62
C SER A 26 6.23 -37.91 17.87
N PRO A 27 7.27 -37.08 18.11
CA PRO A 27 7.18 -36.09 19.18
C PRO A 27 5.93 -35.26 18.86
N ALA A 28 4.94 -35.28 19.77
CA ALA A 28 3.88 -34.30 19.72
C ALA A 28 4.60 -32.95 19.61
N ALA A 29 4.50 -32.31 18.48
CA ALA A 29 4.98 -30.94 18.35
C ALA A 29 4.36 -30.19 19.52
N LEU A 30 5.19 -29.73 20.45
CA LEU A 30 4.74 -28.92 21.58
C LEU A 30 3.91 -27.81 20.94
N ALA A 31 2.59 -27.84 21.17
CA ALA A 31 1.71 -26.83 20.62
C ALA A 31 2.23 -25.48 21.12
N GLU A 32 2.61 -24.63 20.18
CA GLU A 32 3.12 -23.29 20.51
C GLU A 32 2.07 -22.57 21.37
N ALA A 33 2.50 -21.98 22.47
CA ALA A 33 1.59 -21.30 23.37
C ALA A 33 0.84 -20.17 22.65
N PRO A 34 -0.45 -19.96 22.93
CA PRO A 34 -1.26 -19.00 22.23
C PRO A 34 -0.79 -17.57 22.46
N HIS A 35 -0.70 -16.80 21.39
CA HIS A 35 -0.49 -15.35 21.46
C HIS A 35 -1.74 -14.69 22.04
N LEU A 36 -1.55 -13.86 23.07
CA LEU A 36 -2.61 -13.06 23.67
C LEU A 36 -2.47 -11.61 23.22
N VAL A 37 -3.36 -11.16 22.35
CA VAL A 37 -3.51 -9.76 21.97
C VAL A 37 -4.56 -9.10 22.86
N ARG A 38 -4.16 -8.05 23.60
CA ARG A 38 -5.04 -7.22 24.41
C ARG A 38 -5.13 -5.84 23.80
N VAL A 39 -6.34 -5.33 23.67
CA VAL A 39 -6.60 -3.95 23.20
C VAL A 39 -7.57 -3.28 24.14
N ASP A 40 -7.23 -2.06 24.57
CA ASP A 40 -8.06 -1.20 25.41
C ASP A 40 -8.61 -0.03 24.59
N ALA A 41 -9.87 -0.12 24.19
CA ALA A 41 -10.55 0.91 23.39
C ALA A 41 -10.83 2.20 24.17
N ALA A 42 -10.74 2.18 25.49
CA ALA A 42 -10.85 3.38 26.32
C ALA A 42 -9.52 4.13 26.48
N ARG A 43 -8.39 3.48 26.14
CA ARG A 43 -7.04 4.04 26.29
C ARG A 43 -6.47 4.50 24.96
N ALA A 44 -6.85 5.70 24.52
CA ALA A 44 -6.21 6.37 23.40
C ALA A 44 -4.80 6.85 23.80
N LEU A 45 -3.84 6.67 22.91
CA LEU A 45 -2.44 7.05 23.13
C LEU A 45 -2.11 8.39 22.46
N ARG A 46 -2.47 8.53 21.18
CA ARG A 46 -2.14 9.69 20.35
C ARG A 46 -2.95 9.67 19.05
N PRO A 47 -3.01 10.79 18.30
CA PRO A 47 -3.55 10.76 16.94
C PRO A 47 -2.80 9.74 16.07
N LEU A 48 -3.54 8.91 15.34
CA LEU A 48 -2.98 7.96 14.38
C LEU A 48 -2.69 8.69 13.07
N ARG A 49 -1.43 8.85 12.73
CA ARG A 49 -1.00 9.41 11.45
C ARG A 49 -0.91 8.30 10.43
N HIS A 50 -1.48 8.50 9.25
CA HIS A 50 -1.34 7.56 8.13
C HIS A 50 -0.03 7.84 7.36
N PHE A 51 1.12 7.77 8.02
CA PHE A 51 2.43 8.03 7.43
C PHE A 51 2.79 7.04 6.30
N TRP A 52 2.06 5.92 6.18
CA TRP A 52 2.20 4.91 5.13
C TRP A 52 1.33 5.17 3.88
N ARG A 53 0.58 6.27 3.82
CA ARG A 53 -0.26 6.68 2.68
C ARG A 53 0.57 7.35 1.60
N SER A 54 1.59 6.67 1.12
CA SER A 54 2.43 7.16 0.05
C SER A 54 2.81 6.02 -0.90
N THR A 55 2.94 6.35 -2.17
CA THR A 55 3.51 5.46 -3.17
C THR A 55 4.18 6.32 -4.23
N GLY A 56 5.44 5.99 -4.55
CA GLY A 56 6.21 6.69 -5.55
C GLY A 56 5.67 6.44 -6.96
N PHE A 57 5.78 7.42 -7.82
CA PHE A 57 5.50 7.32 -9.24
C PHE A 57 6.46 8.19 -10.03
N TRP A 58 7.05 7.62 -11.06
CA TRP A 58 7.93 8.33 -11.98
C TRP A 58 7.42 8.28 -13.41
N ARG A 59 7.59 9.38 -14.16
CA ARG A 59 7.39 9.42 -15.61
C ARG A 59 8.21 10.52 -16.27
N SER A 60 8.94 10.15 -17.31
CA SER A 60 9.60 11.06 -18.23
C SER A 60 8.61 11.58 -19.29
N ALA A 61 8.68 12.85 -19.62
CA ALA A 61 7.92 13.45 -20.72
C ALA A 61 8.73 14.53 -21.42
N GLY A 62 8.87 14.44 -22.76
CA GLY A 62 9.19 15.60 -23.54
C GLY A 62 9.82 15.36 -24.90
N GLN A 63 9.57 16.22 -25.82
CA GLN A 63 10.40 16.56 -26.98
C GLN A 63 10.38 18.08 -27.14
N GLY A 64 11.57 18.70 -27.13
CA GLY A 64 11.77 20.13 -27.36
C GLY A 64 11.43 21.03 -26.16
N LEU A 65 11.87 22.31 -26.18
CA LEU A 65 11.61 23.31 -25.12
C LEU A 65 10.14 23.72 -24.93
N SER A 66 9.21 23.10 -25.65
CA SER A 66 7.77 23.21 -25.38
C SER A 66 7.31 22.00 -24.55
N TYR A 67 6.98 22.25 -23.29
CA TYR A 67 6.58 21.19 -22.36
C TYR A 67 5.10 20.83 -22.54
N ASN A 68 4.82 19.56 -22.79
CA ASN A 68 3.46 19.03 -22.87
C ASN A 68 3.07 18.33 -21.56
N PHE A 69 2.24 18.98 -20.75
CA PHE A 69 1.79 18.46 -19.45
C PHE A 69 0.49 17.64 -19.54
N THR A 70 -0.07 17.38 -20.72
CA THR A 70 -1.40 16.76 -20.86
C THR A 70 -1.53 15.43 -20.10
N HIS A 71 -0.53 14.57 -20.18
CA HIS A 71 -0.57 13.28 -19.47
C HIS A 71 -0.38 13.44 -17.97
N LEU A 72 0.50 14.35 -17.56
CA LEU A 72 0.74 14.66 -16.16
C LEU A 72 -0.49 15.32 -15.52
N ASP A 73 -1.14 16.25 -16.23
CA ASP A 73 -2.39 16.85 -15.81
C ASP A 73 -3.46 15.81 -15.52
N GLY A 74 -3.70 14.87 -16.47
CA GLY A 74 -4.69 13.81 -16.30
C GLY A 74 -4.35 12.88 -15.14
N TYR A 75 -3.08 12.60 -14.89
CA TYR A 75 -2.65 11.79 -13.76
C TYR A 75 -2.86 12.51 -12.41
N LEU A 76 -2.47 13.78 -12.32
CA LEU A 76 -2.65 14.58 -11.10
C LEU A 76 -4.12 14.88 -10.80
N ASP A 77 -4.95 15.06 -11.83
CA ASP A 77 -6.40 15.15 -11.67
C ASP A 77 -6.95 13.88 -11.04
N LEU A 78 -6.49 12.70 -11.50
CA LEU A 78 -6.89 11.41 -10.95
C LEU A 78 -6.45 11.24 -9.48
N LEU A 79 -5.22 11.64 -9.13
CA LEU A 79 -4.74 11.63 -7.74
C LEU A 79 -5.62 12.53 -6.86
N ARG A 80 -5.89 13.76 -7.31
CA ARG A 80 -6.73 14.71 -6.58
C ARG A 80 -8.16 14.20 -6.39
N GLU A 81 -8.77 13.63 -7.43
CA GLU A 81 -10.11 13.03 -7.35
C GLU A 81 -10.20 11.91 -6.30
N ASN A 82 -9.09 11.20 -6.07
CA ASN A 82 -8.99 10.13 -5.08
C ASN A 82 -8.37 10.60 -3.75
N GLN A 83 -8.24 11.92 -3.53
CA GLN A 83 -7.69 12.51 -2.30
C GLN A 83 -6.24 12.06 -2.00
N LEU A 84 -5.47 11.76 -3.04
CA LEU A 84 -4.06 11.42 -2.95
C LEU A 84 -3.21 12.65 -3.20
N LEU A 85 -2.11 12.77 -2.47
CA LEU A 85 -1.11 13.84 -2.64
C LEU A 85 0.12 13.26 -3.35
N PRO A 86 0.62 13.89 -4.41
CA PRO A 86 1.82 13.43 -5.08
C PRO A 86 3.09 13.69 -4.26
N GLY A 87 4.04 12.77 -4.33
CA GLY A 87 5.45 13.02 -4.14
C GLY A 87 6.08 13.20 -5.52
N PHE A 88 6.79 14.29 -5.72
CA PHE A 88 7.39 14.64 -7.00
C PHE A 88 8.90 14.51 -6.93
N GLU A 89 9.46 13.52 -7.58
CA GLU A 89 10.89 13.47 -7.88
C GLU A 89 11.16 14.38 -9.09
N LEU A 90 11.95 15.42 -8.88
CA LEU A 90 12.29 16.42 -9.91
C LEU A 90 13.41 15.88 -10.80
N MET A 91 13.12 14.87 -11.62
CA MET A 91 14.11 14.19 -12.44
C MET A 91 13.68 14.05 -13.90
N GLY A 92 14.64 13.65 -14.73
CA GLY A 92 14.48 13.37 -16.14
C GLY A 92 15.14 14.41 -17.02
N SER A 93 15.58 13.97 -18.20
CA SER A 93 16.17 14.85 -19.21
C SER A 93 15.26 14.87 -20.45
N PRO A 94 14.25 15.76 -20.50
CA PRO A 94 13.40 15.87 -21.68
C PRO A 94 14.24 16.05 -22.95
N SER A 95 14.11 15.10 -23.89
CA SER A 95 14.88 15.07 -25.16
C SER A 95 16.41 15.01 -24.99
N GLY A 96 16.94 14.59 -23.82
CA GLY A 96 18.37 14.60 -23.53
C GLY A 96 18.96 16.01 -23.36
N HIS A 97 18.13 17.02 -23.12
CA HIS A 97 18.56 18.41 -23.03
C HIS A 97 19.34 18.70 -21.73
N PHE A 98 18.84 18.20 -20.61
CA PHE A 98 19.50 18.37 -19.31
C PHE A 98 20.49 17.22 -19.06
N SER A 99 21.76 17.48 -19.34
CA SER A 99 22.82 16.49 -19.23
C SER A 99 24.02 16.97 -18.41
N ASP A 100 24.15 18.27 -18.20
CA ASP A 100 25.26 18.89 -17.48
C ASP A 100 24.80 20.07 -16.63
N PHE A 101 24.74 19.87 -15.32
CA PHE A 101 24.37 20.91 -14.37
C PHE A 101 25.56 21.75 -13.86
N GLU A 102 26.73 21.67 -14.47
CA GLU A 102 27.79 22.69 -14.39
C GLU A 102 27.63 23.74 -15.48
N ASP A 103 26.89 23.45 -16.56
CA ASP A 103 26.50 24.44 -17.56
C ASP A 103 25.41 25.38 -16.98
N LYS A 104 25.79 26.63 -16.80
CA LYS A 104 24.93 27.68 -16.26
C LYS A 104 23.60 27.79 -17.01
N GLN A 105 23.60 27.65 -18.33
CA GLN A 105 22.37 27.75 -19.12
C GLN A 105 21.38 26.64 -18.72
N GLN A 106 21.84 25.39 -18.63
CA GLN A 106 21.00 24.27 -18.22
C GLN A 106 20.49 24.44 -16.79
N VAL A 107 21.30 24.95 -15.86
CA VAL A 107 20.89 25.24 -14.48
C VAL A 107 19.78 26.29 -14.43
N PHE A 108 19.89 27.40 -15.20
CA PHE A 108 18.84 28.40 -15.28
C PHE A 108 17.56 27.87 -15.92
N GLU A 109 17.68 27.10 -16.99
CA GLU A 109 16.54 26.50 -17.68
C GLU A 109 15.81 25.48 -16.79
N TRP A 110 16.54 24.70 -15.99
CA TRP A 110 15.96 23.77 -15.01
C TRP A 110 15.17 24.51 -13.93
N ARG A 111 15.73 25.59 -13.37
CA ARG A 111 15.01 26.44 -12.42
C ARG A 111 13.69 26.97 -13.01
N GLU A 112 13.71 27.44 -14.26
CA GLU A 112 12.49 27.95 -14.93
C GLU A 112 11.48 26.82 -15.17
N LEU A 113 11.93 25.61 -15.56
CA LEU A 113 11.06 24.45 -15.70
C LEU A 113 10.37 24.08 -14.39
N VAL A 114 11.12 24.01 -13.29
CA VAL A 114 10.58 23.71 -11.96
C VAL A 114 9.59 24.80 -11.51
N SER A 115 9.90 26.07 -11.74
CA SER A 115 9.00 27.19 -11.46
C SER A 115 7.72 27.12 -12.31
N LEU A 116 7.83 26.84 -13.61
CA LEU A 116 6.70 26.67 -14.51
C LEU A 116 5.78 25.53 -14.07
N LEU A 117 6.37 24.36 -13.75
CA LEU A 117 5.64 23.21 -13.26
C LEU A 117 4.86 23.54 -11.98
N ALA A 118 5.53 24.13 -11.00
CA ALA A 118 4.91 24.46 -9.72
C ALA A 118 3.78 25.51 -9.88
N ARG A 119 4.00 26.60 -10.65
CA ARG A 119 2.98 27.62 -10.95
C ARG A 119 1.79 27.03 -11.67
N ARG A 120 2.01 26.19 -12.69
CA ARG A 120 0.94 25.50 -13.41
C ARG A 120 -0.01 24.80 -12.46
N TYR A 121 0.51 24.03 -11.49
CA TYR A 121 -0.34 23.27 -10.59
C TYR A 121 -0.90 24.10 -9.44
N ILE A 122 -0.23 25.18 -9.02
CA ILE A 122 -0.83 26.19 -8.14
C ILE A 122 -2.05 26.82 -8.82
N ASP A 123 -1.93 27.21 -10.10
CA ASP A 123 -3.04 27.79 -10.87
C ASP A 123 -4.19 26.79 -11.07
N ARG A 124 -3.86 25.49 -11.27
CA ARG A 124 -4.87 24.46 -11.50
C ARG A 124 -5.58 23.99 -10.24
N TYR A 125 -4.88 23.87 -9.13
CA TYR A 125 -5.40 23.22 -7.92
C TYR A 125 -5.47 24.12 -6.69
N GLY A 126 -4.88 25.29 -6.74
CA GLY A 126 -4.74 26.22 -5.63
C GLY A 126 -3.52 25.95 -4.76
N LEU A 127 -2.95 27.01 -4.20
CA LEU A 127 -1.76 26.93 -3.34
C LEU A 127 -1.99 26.06 -2.10
N GLU A 128 -3.17 26.13 -1.48
CA GLU A 128 -3.50 25.32 -0.30
C GLU A 128 -3.36 23.83 -0.57
N HIS A 129 -3.70 23.37 -1.77
CA HIS A 129 -3.56 21.97 -2.15
C HIS A 129 -2.11 21.61 -2.48
N VAL A 130 -1.44 22.43 -3.32
CA VAL A 130 -0.08 22.14 -3.80
C VAL A 130 0.98 22.28 -2.71
N SER A 131 0.77 23.13 -1.71
CA SER A 131 1.67 23.23 -0.54
C SER A 131 1.72 21.98 0.33
N LYS A 132 0.77 21.06 0.14
CA LYS A 132 0.77 19.74 0.82
C LYS A 132 1.58 18.68 0.08
N TRP A 133 2.00 18.97 -1.16
CA TRP A 133 2.82 18.07 -1.96
C TRP A 133 4.25 18.03 -1.42
N ASN A 134 4.95 16.93 -1.70
CA ASN A 134 6.38 16.82 -1.48
C ASN A 134 7.09 16.92 -2.82
N PHE A 135 8.11 17.77 -2.88
CA PHE A 135 9.03 17.83 -4.01
C PHE A 135 10.37 17.29 -3.54
N GLU A 136 10.97 16.44 -4.34
CA GLU A 136 12.20 15.74 -4.01
C GLU A 136 13.21 15.86 -5.15
N THR A 137 14.47 15.60 -4.82
CA THR A 137 15.57 15.60 -5.78
C THR A 137 15.46 14.47 -6.79
N TRP A 138 16.46 14.38 -7.67
CA TRP A 138 16.69 13.26 -8.58
C TRP A 138 16.77 11.93 -7.81
N ASN A 139 16.11 10.90 -8.35
CA ASN A 139 16.08 9.58 -7.71
C ASN A 139 17.47 8.93 -7.66
N GLU A 140 17.87 8.48 -6.49
CA GLU A 140 19.11 7.74 -6.20
C GLU A 140 20.35 8.28 -6.94
N PRO A 141 20.71 9.57 -6.74
CA PRO A 141 21.73 10.24 -7.55
C PRO A 141 23.12 9.61 -7.45
N ASP A 142 23.42 8.88 -6.39
CA ASP A 142 24.67 8.14 -6.22
C ASP A 142 24.73 6.80 -6.96
N HIS A 143 23.57 6.28 -7.47
CA HIS A 143 23.49 4.96 -8.12
C HIS A 143 23.55 5.01 -9.65
N HIS A 144 23.06 6.07 -10.29
CA HIS A 144 23.00 6.26 -11.76
C HIS A 144 22.27 5.14 -12.53
N ASP A 145 21.27 4.49 -11.92
CA ASP A 145 20.63 3.29 -12.48
C ASP A 145 19.46 3.58 -13.42
N PHE A 146 18.97 4.83 -13.46
CA PHE A 146 17.67 5.14 -14.06
C PHE A 146 17.72 5.98 -15.33
N ASP A 147 18.86 6.59 -15.60
CA ASP A 147 19.09 7.44 -16.77
C ASP A 147 20.57 7.48 -17.17
N ASN A 148 20.86 8.23 -18.24
CA ASN A 148 22.23 8.44 -18.72
C ASN A 148 22.81 9.76 -18.21
N VAL A 149 22.20 10.40 -17.22
CA VAL A 149 22.69 11.65 -16.63
C VAL A 149 23.60 11.32 -15.48
N SER A 150 24.86 11.74 -15.58
CA SER A 150 25.85 11.64 -14.53
C SER A 150 26.18 13.02 -14.02
N MET A 151 25.94 13.27 -12.74
CA MET A 151 26.22 14.57 -12.13
C MET A 151 27.53 14.52 -11.35
N THR A 152 28.38 15.54 -11.53
CA THR A 152 29.44 15.81 -10.56
C THR A 152 28.83 16.29 -9.24
N THR A 153 29.58 16.29 -8.17
CA THR A 153 29.11 16.83 -6.89
C THR A 153 28.66 18.29 -7.01
N GLN A 154 29.41 19.12 -7.75
CA GLN A 154 29.06 20.52 -7.99
C GLN A 154 27.80 20.64 -8.88
N GLY A 155 27.70 19.84 -9.92
CA GLY A 155 26.51 19.78 -10.77
C GLY A 155 25.25 19.42 -9.99
N PHE A 156 25.35 18.45 -9.10
CA PHE A 156 24.23 18.06 -8.23
C PHE A 156 23.80 19.19 -7.28
N PHE A 157 24.76 19.95 -6.73
CA PHE A 157 24.43 21.12 -5.89
C PHE A 157 23.77 22.23 -6.70
N ASN A 158 24.27 22.55 -7.90
CA ASN A 158 23.66 23.54 -8.79
C ASN A 158 22.23 23.13 -9.19
N TYR A 159 22.04 21.82 -9.47
CA TYR A 159 20.72 21.25 -9.75
C TYR A 159 19.78 21.42 -8.53
N TYR A 160 20.25 21.11 -7.32
CA TYR A 160 19.45 21.26 -6.10
C TYR A 160 19.05 22.72 -5.86
N ASP A 161 19.99 23.65 -6.05
CA ASP A 161 19.74 25.08 -5.93
C ASP A 161 18.68 25.55 -6.97
N ALA A 162 18.75 25.02 -8.19
CA ALA A 162 17.76 25.31 -9.23
C ALA A 162 16.37 24.78 -8.85
N CYS A 163 16.27 23.59 -8.26
CA CYS A 163 15.02 23.06 -7.71
C CYS A 163 14.48 23.97 -6.59
N SER A 164 15.33 24.31 -5.63
CA SER A 164 14.98 25.17 -4.49
C SER A 164 14.45 26.54 -4.94
N GLU A 165 15.22 27.23 -5.80
CA GLU A 165 14.85 28.58 -6.26
C GLU A 165 13.69 28.57 -7.26
N GLY A 166 13.55 27.51 -8.06
CA GLY A 166 12.40 27.32 -8.94
C GLY A 166 11.09 27.16 -8.17
N LEU A 167 11.08 26.32 -7.14
CA LEU A 167 9.93 26.15 -6.25
C LEU A 167 9.63 27.43 -5.46
N ARG A 168 10.68 28.09 -4.91
CA ARG A 168 10.54 29.34 -4.13
C ARG A 168 9.99 30.48 -5.00
N ALA A 169 10.40 30.57 -6.27
CA ALA A 169 9.87 31.54 -7.21
C ALA A 169 8.39 31.34 -7.53
N ALA A 170 7.88 30.10 -7.44
CA ALA A 170 6.45 29.82 -7.53
C ALA A 170 5.73 30.11 -6.22
N SER A 171 6.22 29.59 -5.11
CA SER A 171 5.75 29.90 -3.75
C SER A 171 6.74 29.42 -2.69
N PRO A 172 7.05 30.23 -1.66
CA PRO A 172 7.89 29.80 -0.54
C PRO A 172 7.23 28.73 0.36
N ALA A 173 5.92 28.50 0.20
CA ALA A 173 5.18 27.47 0.95
C ALA A 173 5.39 26.04 0.42
N LEU A 174 6.03 25.88 -0.75
CA LEU A 174 6.32 24.56 -1.32
C LEU A 174 7.53 23.96 -0.61
N ARG A 175 7.48 22.64 -0.37
CA ARG A 175 8.51 21.90 0.33
C ARG A 175 9.45 21.21 -0.63
N LEU A 176 10.75 21.22 -0.34
CA LEU A 176 11.78 20.48 -1.06
C LEU A 176 12.59 19.63 -0.09
N GLY A 177 12.79 18.37 -0.42
CA GLY A 177 13.61 17.43 0.32
C GLY A 177 14.58 16.66 -0.58
N GLY A 178 15.30 15.76 0.01
CA GLY A 178 16.27 14.88 -0.66
C GLY A 178 17.29 14.32 0.33
N PRO A 179 18.31 13.59 -0.16
CA PRO A 179 18.63 13.33 -1.57
C PRO A 179 17.83 12.21 -2.25
N GLY A 180 16.97 11.46 -1.50
CA GLY A 180 16.27 10.31 -2.08
C GLY A 180 17.23 9.19 -2.48
N ASP A 181 18.11 8.77 -1.54
CA ASP A 181 19.13 7.77 -1.80
C ASP A 181 19.42 6.88 -0.58
N SER A 182 20.23 5.84 -0.77
CA SER A 182 20.51 4.82 0.23
C SER A 182 21.42 5.27 1.37
N PHE A 183 22.13 6.39 1.27
CA PHE A 183 23.08 6.86 2.29
C PHE A 183 24.07 5.78 2.75
N HIS A 184 24.84 5.21 1.81
CA HIS A 184 25.93 4.32 2.20
C HIS A 184 26.97 5.08 3.02
N PRO A 185 27.66 4.42 4.00
CA PRO A 185 28.66 5.11 4.80
C PRO A 185 29.78 5.73 3.95
N PRO A 186 30.30 6.91 4.34
CA PRO A 186 31.42 7.52 3.64
C PRO A 186 32.61 6.57 3.45
N PRO A 187 33.33 6.59 2.30
CA PRO A 187 33.25 7.58 1.22
C PRO A 187 32.15 7.28 0.17
N HIS A 188 31.31 6.29 0.38
CA HIS A 188 30.21 5.97 -0.52
C HIS A 188 29.07 6.99 -0.37
N SER A 189 28.21 7.11 -1.38
CA SER A 189 27.12 8.10 -1.46
C SER A 189 27.59 9.55 -1.29
N PRO A 190 28.60 10.01 -2.09
CA PRO A 190 29.17 11.34 -1.95
C PRO A 190 28.17 12.46 -2.24
N LEU A 191 27.19 12.25 -3.13
CA LEU A 191 26.16 13.24 -3.44
C LEU A 191 25.19 13.38 -2.27
N SER A 192 24.79 12.27 -1.66
CA SER A 192 23.87 12.26 -0.51
C SER A 192 24.47 12.99 0.69
N TRP A 193 25.66 12.62 1.12
CA TRP A 193 26.33 13.28 2.25
C TRP A 193 26.73 14.72 1.92
N GLY A 194 27.16 14.95 0.67
CA GLY A 194 27.53 16.27 0.18
C GLY A 194 26.35 17.24 0.18
N LEU A 195 25.15 16.78 -0.16
CA LEU A 195 23.93 17.62 -0.14
C LEU A 195 23.65 18.17 1.27
N LEU A 196 23.77 17.35 2.31
CA LEU A 196 23.57 17.83 3.68
C LEU A 196 24.58 18.93 4.04
N GLY A 197 25.84 18.75 3.66
CA GLY A 197 26.88 19.78 3.83
C GLY A 197 26.59 21.05 3.03
N HIS A 198 26.15 20.91 1.78
CA HIS A 198 25.79 22.03 0.92
C HIS A 198 24.58 22.82 1.49
N CYS A 199 23.56 22.13 2.00
CA CYS A 199 22.41 22.80 2.60
C CYS A 199 22.77 23.63 3.85
N LEU A 200 23.85 23.29 4.57
CA LEU A 200 24.31 24.06 5.74
C LEU A 200 25.33 25.13 5.39
N HIS A 201 26.31 24.78 4.57
CA HIS A 201 27.54 25.58 4.42
C HIS A 201 27.86 25.92 2.96
N GLY A 202 27.17 25.31 2.00
CA GLY A 202 27.37 25.58 0.58
C GLY A 202 26.86 26.95 0.18
N THR A 203 27.37 27.46 -0.92
CA THR A 203 26.90 28.73 -1.49
C THR A 203 25.81 28.46 -2.53
N ASN A 204 24.64 29.05 -2.36
CA ASN A 204 23.54 28.94 -3.31
C ASN A 204 23.94 29.58 -4.65
N PHE A 205 23.83 28.81 -5.73
CA PHE A 205 24.23 29.21 -7.09
C PHE A 205 23.53 30.50 -7.58
N PHE A 206 22.28 30.75 -7.18
CA PHE A 206 21.49 31.88 -7.64
C PHE A 206 21.60 33.11 -6.76
N THR A 207 21.62 32.91 -5.43
CA THR A 207 21.57 34.03 -4.48
C THR A 207 22.93 34.42 -3.94
N GLY A 208 23.91 33.51 -4.00
CA GLY A 208 25.22 33.70 -3.37
C GLY A 208 25.19 33.63 -1.84
N GLU A 209 24.05 33.33 -1.23
CA GLU A 209 23.90 33.15 0.21
C GLU A 209 24.46 31.78 0.64
N VAL A 210 24.89 31.71 1.90
CA VAL A 210 25.35 30.46 2.50
C VAL A 210 24.16 29.65 3.00
N GLY A 211 24.14 28.37 2.65
CA GLY A 211 23.09 27.44 3.00
C GLY A 211 21.91 27.45 2.00
N VAL A 212 21.28 26.30 1.87
CA VAL A 212 20.09 26.08 1.06
C VAL A 212 19.04 25.33 1.89
N ARG A 213 17.77 25.64 1.71
CA ARG A 213 16.72 24.98 2.49
C ARG A 213 16.69 23.46 2.26
N LEU A 214 16.36 22.72 3.31
CA LEU A 214 16.06 21.30 3.28
C LEU A 214 14.88 21.07 4.22
N ASP A 215 13.67 20.84 3.66
CA ASP A 215 12.44 20.76 4.44
C ASP A 215 12.23 19.36 5.03
N TYR A 216 12.82 18.33 4.42
CA TYR A 216 12.86 16.95 4.92
C TYR A 216 14.03 16.20 4.31
N ILE A 217 14.49 15.17 5.02
CA ILE A 217 15.52 14.25 4.53
C ILE A 217 14.81 13.03 3.96
N ALA A 218 14.97 12.79 2.66
CA ALA A 218 14.50 11.57 2.01
C ALA A 218 15.63 10.54 1.94
N LEU A 219 15.30 9.30 2.28
CA LEU A 219 16.23 8.18 2.23
C LEU A 219 15.54 6.92 1.68
N HIS A 220 16.31 6.08 0.98
CA HIS A 220 15.87 4.82 0.42
C HIS A 220 16.48 3.66 1.20
N LYS A 221 15.84 3.26 2.30
CA LYS A 221 16.24 2.10 3.07
C LYS A 221 15.32 0.92 2.82
N LYS A 222 15.80 0.02 1.98
CA LYS A 222 15.11 -1.21 1.59
C LYS A 222 15.55 -2.36 2.49
N GLY A 223 14.68 -3.36 2.66
CA GLY A 223 14.97 -4.56 3.43
C GLY A 223 15.89 -5.53 2.70
N ALA A 224 16.37 -6.51 3.47
CA ALA A 224 17.10 -7.68 2.97
C ALA A 224 16.27 -8.98 3.16
N GLY A 225 14.95 -8.88 3.09
CA GLY A 225 14.02 -9.97 3.34
C GLY A 225 13.54 -10.06 4.79
N SER A 226 13.89 -9.09 5.65
CA SER A 226 13.42 -8.95 7.03
C SER A 226 12.83 -7.56 7.23
N SER A 227 11.66 -7.49 7.85
CA SER A 227 10.94 -6.24 8.09
C SER A 227 11.68 -5.30 9.03
N ILE A 228 12.22 -5.83 10.13
CA ILE A 228 12.94 -5.04 11.14
C ILE A 228 14.23 -4.43 10.59
N TYR A 229 14.85 -5.07 9.61
CA TYR A 229 16.09 -4.59 9.01
C TYR A 229 15.95 -3.19 8.40
N ILE A 230 14.79 -2.87 7.83
CA ILE A 230 14.52 -1.52 7.27
C ILE A 230 14.69 -0.47 8.37
N LEU A 231 14.00 -0.66 9.48
CA LEU A 231 14.03 0.26 10.62
C LEU A 231 15.42 0.38 11.23
N GLU A 232 16.15 -0.72 11.39
CA GLU A 232 17.53 -0.72 11.89
C GLU A 232 18.47 0.09 11.00
N GLN A 233 18.31 -0.02 9.67
CA GLN A 233 19.09 0.75 8.71
C GLN A 233 18.75 2.24 8.74
N GLU A 234 17.46 2.57 8.86
CA GLU A 234 17.02 3.95 9.00
C GLU A 234 17.56 4.61 10.26
N GLU A 235 17.44 3.95 11.41
CA GLU A 235 17.99 4.45 12.67
C GLU A 235 19.50 4.65 12.62
N ALA A 236 20.24 3.73 11.96
CA ALA A 236 21.67 3.84 11.81
C ALA A 236 22.06 5.09 11.00
N VAL A 237 21.37 5.33 9.86
CA VAL A 237 21.62 6.52 9.02
C VAL A 237 21.25 7.80 9.74
N VAL A 238 20.07 7.86 10.36
CA VAL A 238 19.63 9.06 11.10
C VAL A 238 20.56 9.38 12.25
N ARG A 239 21.08 8.37 12.95
CA ARG A 239 22.10 8.55 13.99
C ARG A 239 23.37 9.16 13.42
N GLN A 240 23.83 8.68 12.26
CA GLN A 240 25.03 9.20 11.60
C GLN A 240 24.79 10.65 11.11
N ILE A 241 23.63 10.94 10.54
CA ILE A 241 23.25 12.32 10.13
C ILE A 241 23.33 13.25 11.36
N LYS A 242 22.75 12.87 12.48
CA LYS A 242 22.77 13.70 13.71
C LYS A 242 24.17 13.91 14.29
N GLN A 243 25.06 12.96 14.10
CA GLN A 243 26.46 13.09 14.51
C GLN A 243 27.25 14.04 13.60
N LEU A 244 27.05 13.97 12.29
CA LEU A 244 27.78 14.77 11.31
C LEU A 244 27.13 16.15 11.07
N PHE A 245 25.82 16.24 11.19
CA PHE A 245 25.00 17.42 10.89
C PHE A 245 23.94 17.64 11.98
N PRO A 246 24.35 18.03 13.20
CA PRO A 246 23.44 18.17 14.33
C PRO A 246 22.30 19.20 14.10
N GLU A 247 22.49 20.12 13.17
CA GLU A 247 21.47 21.12 12.77
C GLU A 247 20.23 20.47 12.17
N PHE A 248 20.38 19.28 11.57
CA PHE A 248 19.26 18.51 11.01
C PHE A 248 18.63 17.52 12.00
N ALA A 249 18.96 17.62 13.30
CA ALA A 249 18.47 16.68 14.32
C ALA A 249 16.92 16.58 14.38
N ASP A 250 16.22 17.68 14.13
CA ASP A 250 14.76 17.77 14.15
C ASP A 250 14.12 17.79 12.74
N THR A 251 14.92 17.63 11.69
CA THR A 251 14.40 17.59 10.31
C THR A 251 13.58 16.31 10.11
N PRO A 252 12.37 16.40 9.52
CA PRO A 252 11.57 15.22 9.22
C PRO A 252 12.30 14.24 8.32
N VAL A 253 12.15 12.94 8.59
CA VAL A 253 12.72 11.85 7.81
C VAL A 253 11.61 11.14 7.04
N TYR A 254 11.81 10.95 5.75
CA TYR A 254 10.97 10.20 4.83
C TYR A 254 11.76 8.98 4.33
N ASN A 255 11.15 7.81 4.35
CA ASN A 255 11.62 6.67 3.57
C ASN A 255 10.57 6.34 2.52
N ASP A 256 10.73 6.84 1.34
CA ASP A 256 9.79 6.70 0.24
C ASP A 256 10.05 5.47 -0.62
N GLU A 257 11.13 4.72 -0.34
CA GLU A 257 11.39 3.39 -0.90
C GLU A 257 11.67 2.32 0.17
N ALA A 258 10.76 2.14 1.10
CA ALA A 258 10.86 1.18 2.21
C ALA A 258 10.38 -0.24 1.84
N ASP A 259 10.72 -0.76 0.65
CA ASP A 259 10.32 -2.13 0.30
C ASP A 259 11.09 -3.18 1.11
N PRO A 260 10.45 -4.30 1.48
CA PRO A 260 11.10 -5.42 2.16
C PRO A 260 12.34 -6.01 1.47
N LEU A 261 12.50 -5.81 0.17
CA LEU A 261 13.64 -6.33 -0.59
C LEU A 261 13.94 -5.47 -1.82
N VAL A 262 15.20 -5.12 -2.02
CA VAL A 262 15.69 -4.41 -3.22
C VAL A 262 15.29 -5.11 -4.53
N GLY A 263 15.29 -4.38 -5.65
CA GLY A 263 14.98 -4.90 -6.98
C GLY A 263 13.48 -5.07 -7.20
N TRP A 264 12.79 -3.98 -7.55
CA TRP A 264 11.35 -3.96 -7.80
C TRP A 264 10.91 -4.92 -8.92
N SER A 265 11.73 -5.06 -9.96
CA SER A 265 11.44 -5.87 -11.14
C SER A 265 11.75 -7.36 -10.95
N LEU A 266 12.58 -7.72 -9.97
CA LEU A 266 12.95 -9.10 -9.71
C LEU A 266 11.74 -9.91 -9.24
N PRO A 267 11.40 -11.02 -9.94
CA PRO A 267 10.25 -11.81 -9.56
C PRO A 267 10.53 -12.57 -8.26
N GLN A 268 9.68 -12.35 -7.27
CA GLN A 268 9.69 -13.06 -5.99
C GLN A 268 8.31 -13.72 -5.77
N PRO A 269 8.21 -15.05 -5.60
CA PRO A 269 6.92 -15.72 -5.38
C PRO A 269 6.12 -15.13 -4.22
N TRP A 270 6.79 -14.76 -3.14
CA TRP A 270 6.16 -14.17 -1.96
C TRP A 270 5.60 -12.74 -2.18
N ARG A 271 6.03 -12.03 -3.25
CA ARG A 271 5.43 -10.74 -3.64
C ARG A 271 4.04 -10.88 -4.27
N ALA A 272 3.66 -12.09 -4.64
CA ALA A 272 2.41 -12.37 -5.35
C ALA A 272 1.20 -12.52 -4.43
N ASP A 273 1.40 -12.86 -3.16
CA ASP A 273 0.37 -13.35 -2.25
C ASP A 273 0.35 -12.61 -0.90
N VAL A 274 -0.33 -13.15 0.08
CA VAL A 274 -0.49 -12.54 1.42
C VAL A 274 0.84 -12.43 2.17
N THR A 275 1.89 -13.15 1.77
CA THR A 275 3.22 -13.02 2.38
C THR A 275 3.71 -11.58 2.28
N TYR A 276 3.64 -10.99 1.09
CA TYR A 276 4.00 -9.58 0.88
C TYR A 276 3.08 -8.63 1.65
N ALA A 277 1.77 -8.88 1.61
CA ALA A 277 0.78 -8.07 2.30
C ALA A 277 1.01 -8.02 3.82
N ALA A 278 1.23 -9.18 4.43
CA ALA A 278 1.47 -9.29 5.87
C ALA A 278 2.81 -8.66 6.28
N MET A 279 3.83 -8.79 5.43
CA MET A 279 5.13 -8.15 5.66
C MET A 279 5.04 -6.62 5.59
N VAL A 280 4.31 -6.04 4.64
CA VAL A 280 4.07 -4.58 4.55
C VAL A 280 3.36 -4.09 5.82
N VAL A 281 2.33 -4.79 6.28
CA VAL A 281 1.64 -4.44 7.54
C VAL A 281 2.59 -4.53 8.74
N LYS A 282 3.45 -5.55 8.80
CA LYS A 282 4.46 -5.71 9.85
C LYS A 282 5.46 -4.55 9.85
N VAL A 283 5.98 -4.15 8.68
CA VAL A 283 6.86 -2.97 8.55
C VAL A 283 6.18 -1.72 9.11
N ILE A 284 4.93 -1.46 8.71
CA ILE A 284 4.16 -0.31 9.19
C ILE A 284 3.97 -0.36 10.71
N ALA A 285 3.63 -1.54 11.26
CA ALA A 285 3.43 -1.71 12.70
C ALA A 285 4.71 -1.46 13.49
N GLN A 286 5.85 -1.98 13.02
CA GLN A 286 7.16 -1.75 13.64
C GLN A 286 7.53 -0.27 13.66
N HIS A 287 7.33 0.45 12.53
CA HIS A 287 7.60 1.89 12.46
C HIS A 287 6.65 2.69 13.37
N GLN A 288 5.36 2.29 13.42
CA GLN A 288 4.39 2.92 14.33
C GLN A 288 4.81 2.77 15.79
N ASP A 289 5.23 1.59 16.20
CA ASP A 289 5.51 1.29 17.60
C ASP A 289 6.90 1.78 18.05
N LEU A 290 7.91 1.63 17.20
CA LEU A 290 9.31 1.89 17.54
C LEU A 290 9.77 3.31 17.22
N LEU A 291 9.23 3.95 16.20
CA LEU A 291 9.60 5.30 15.78
C LEU A 291 8.51 6.33 16.06
N VAL A 292 7.37 6.22 15.38
CA VAL A 292 6.31 7.24 15.45
C VAL A 292 5.65 7.27 16.82
N GLY A 293 5.46 6.11 17.41
CA GLY A 293 4.82 5.91 18.72
C GLY A 293 5.77 6.01 19.91
N ASN A 294 7.05 5.99 19.69
CA ASN A 294 8.06 6.00 20.76
C ASN A 294 8.50 7.44 21.08
N SER A 295 8.08 7.96 22.21
CA SER A 295 8.49 9.31 22.67
C SER A 295 9.99 9.42 22.96
N SER A 296 10.69 8.29 23.12
CA SER A 296 12.14 8.24 23.31
C SER A 296 12.89 8.16 21.98
N SER A 297 12.20 7.96 20.87
CA SER A 297 12.82 7.97 19.54
C SER A 297 13.34 9.37 19.23
N SER A 298 14.58 9.44 18.83
CA SER A 298 15.19 10.67 18.34
C SER A 298 14.85 10.95 16.87
N VAL A 299 14.15 10.02 16.19
CA VAL A 299 13.83 10.12 14.76
C VAL A 299 12.47 10.77 14.58
N ARG A 300 12.42 11.91 13.88
CA ARG A 300 11.17 12.54 13.46
C ARG A 300 10.66 11.92 12.18
N TYR A 301 10.18 10.67 12.28
CA TYR A 301 9.69 9.91 11.13
C TYR A 301 8.35 10.45 10.64
N ALA A 302 8.21 10.71 9.34
CA ALA A 302 7.03 11.38 8.81
C ALA A 302 6.36 10.69 7.63
N LEU A 303 7.11 9.88 6.84
CA LEU A 303 6.57 9.19 5.69
C LEU A 303 7.25 7.85 5.47
N LEU A 304 6.45 6.84 5.11
CA LEU A 304 6.89 5.53 4.64
C LEU A 304 6.15 5.20 3.35
N SER A 305 6.89 4.84 2.30
CA SER A 305 6.34 4.29 1.07
C SER A 305 7.03 2.97 0.74
N ASN A 306 6.26 1.94 0.41
CA ASN A 306 6.83 0.68 -0.08
C ASN A 306 7.17 0.74 -1.58
N ASP A 307 6.98 1.88 -2.23
CA ASP A 307 7.28 2.10 -3.64
C ASP A 307 6.79 0.95 -4.53
N ASN A 308 5.50 0.64 -4.45
CA ASN A 308 4.89 -0.54 -5.06
C ASN A 308 3.78 -0.22 -6.08
N ALA A 309 3.72 1.02 -6.58
CA ALA A 309 2.76 1.43 -7.61
C ALA A 309 3.19 1.11 -9.04
N PHE A 310 4.31 0.46 -9.25
CA PHE A 310 4.76 0.01 -10.56
C PHE A 310 3.76 -0.96 -11.21
N LEU A 311 3.83 -1.05 -12.53
CA LEU A 311 3.07 -2.04 -13.30
C LEU A 311 3.96 -3.23 -13.63
N SER A 312 3.50 -4.44 -13.27
CA SER A 312 4.19 -5.66 -13.63
C SER A 312 4.20 -5.90 -15.14
N TYR A 313 5.16 -6.67 -15.63
CA TYR A 313 5.30 -7.02 -17.04
C TYR A 313 5.48 -8.53 -17.25
N HIS A 314 5.19 -8.96 -18.47
CA HIS A 314 5.35 -10.35 -18.88
C HIS A 314 6.81 -10.82 -18.73
N PRO A 315 7.09 -12.03 -18.22
CA PRO A 315 6.14 -13.09 -17.88
C PRO A 315 5.74 -13.12 -16.38
N HIS A 316 5.89 -12.03 -15.65
CA HIS A 316 5.77 -11.96 -14.19
C HIS A 316 4.55 -11.12 -13.70
N PRO A 317 3.29 -11.46 -14.07
CA PRO A 317 2.16 -10.60 -13.77
C PRO A 317 1.95 -10.37 -12.25
N PHE A 318 2.29 -11.34 -11.40
CA PHE A 318 2.06 -11.28 -9.97
C PHE A 318 3.32 -11.04 -9.12
N SER A 319 4.48 -11.54 -9.55
CA SER A 319 5.64 -11.75 -8.66
C SER A 319 6.58 -10.56 -8.53
N GLN A 320 6.31 -9.44 -9.19
CA GLN A 320 7.05 -8.19 -9.04
C GLN A 320 6.50 -7.32 -7.91
N ARG A 321 7.23 -6.29 -7.46
CA ARG A 321 6.83 -5.33 -6.42
C ARG A 321 5.74 -4.39 -6.94
N THR A 322 4.49 -4.85 -6.92
CA THR A 322 3.35 -4.10 -7.46
C THR A 322 2.10 -4.30 -6.61
N LEU A 323 1.22 -3.30 -6.57
CA LEU A 323 -0.10 -3.38 -5.93
C LEU A 323 -1.09 -4.25 -6.71
N ALA A 324 -0.91 -4.30 -8.02
CA ALA A 324 -1.77 -5.07 -8.92
C ALA A 324 -0.94 -5.99 -9.83
N ALA A 325 -1.53 -7.11 -10.20
CA ALA A 325 -1.03 -7.95 -11.28
C ALA A 325 -1.54 -7.42 -12.61
N ARG A 326 -0.64 -7.27 -13.59
CA ARG A 326 -0.98 -6.75 -14.92
C ARG A 326 -0.89 -7.83 -15.96
N PHE A 327 -1.97 -8.00 -16.72
CA PHE A 327 -2.07 -8.87 -17.88
C PHE A 327 -2.19 -8.04 -19.15
N GLN A 328 -1.21 -8.16 -20.03
CA GLN A 328 -1.25 -7.61 -21.39
C GLN A 328 -1.91 -8.63 -22.31
N VAL A 329 -3.20 -8.46 -22.61
CA VAL A 329 -3.96 -9.40 -23.44
C VAL A 329 -3.82 -9.01 -24.90
N ASN A 330 -2.81 -9.60 -25.57
CA ASN A 330 -2.44 -9.26 -26.95
C ASN A 330 -3.11 -10.15 -28.02
N ASN A 331 -3.80 -11.21 -27.59
CA ASN A 331 -4.52 -12.13 -28.48
C ASN A 331 -5.96 -11.69 -28.80
N THR A 332 -6.33 -10.47 -28.43
CA THR A 332 -7.62 -9.84 -28.75
C THR A 332 -7.45 -8.67 -29.71
N ARG A 333 -8.53 -8.24 -30.34
CA ARG A 333 -8.55 -7.06 -31.21
C ARG A 333 -9.65 -6.09 -30.75
N PRO A 334 -9.31 -4.88 -30.28
CA PRO A 334 -7.94 -4.43 -30.00
C PRO A 334 -7.29 -5.17 -28.81
N PRO A 335 -5.94 -5.14 -28.69
CA PRO A 335 -5.25 -5.58 -27.49
C PRO A 335 -5.67 -4.71 -26.29
N HIS A 336 -5.67 -5.31 -25.08
CA HIS A 336 -6.07 -4.58 -23.88
C HIS A 336 -5.25 -4.99 -22.66
N VAL A 337 -5.35 -4.22 -21.58
CA VAL A 337 -4.72 -4.51 -20.30
C VAL A 337 -5.79 -4.81 -19.26
N GLN A 338 -5.58 -5.86 -18.49
CA GLN A 338 -6.36 -6.14 -17.30
C GLN A 338 -5.49 -6.10 -16.05
N LEU A 339 -5.99 -5.45 -15.01
CA LEU A 339 -5.37 -5.39 -13.70
C LEU A 339 -6.19 -6.23 -12.71
N LEU A 340 -5.49 -6.99 -11.87
CA LEU A 340 -6.05 -7.72 -10.74
C LEU A 340 -5.44 -7.19 -9.46
N ARG A 341 -6.25 -6.92 -8.44
CA ARG A 341 -5.77 -6.49 -7.13
C ARG A 341 -5.01 -7.63 -6.46
N LYS A 342 -3.78 -7.35 -6.02
CA LYS A 342 -3.01 -8.29 -5.21
C LYS A 342 -3.40 -8.16 -3.73
N PRO A 343 -3.11 -9.16 -2.88
CA PRO A 343 -3.41 -9.11 -1.46
C PRO A 343 -2.83 -7.89 -0.73
N VAL A 344 -1.70 -7.36 -1.19
CA VAL A 344 -1.11 -6.13 -0.64
C VAL A 344 -2.03 -4.91 -0.81
N LEU A 345 -2.75 -4.79 -1.93
CA LEU A 345 -3.73 -3.71 -2.12
C LEU A 345 -4.97 -3.93 -1.23
N ALA A 346 -5.39 -5.19 -1.02
CA ALA A 346 -6.43 -5.51 -0.05
C ALA A 346 -6.00 -5.14 1.38
N ALA A 347 -4.75 -5.42 1.76
CA ALA A 347 -4.18 -5.01 3.06
C ALA A 347 -4.15 -3.48 3.23
N MET A 348 -3.82 -2.71 2.18
CA MET A 348 -3.91 -1.24 2.22
C MET A 348 -5.36 -0.78 2.45
N GLY A 349 -6.34 -1.48 1.89
CA GLY A 349 -7.77 -1.26 2.19
C GLY A 349 -8.11 -1.51 3.66
N LEU A 350 -7.54 -2.55 4.29
CA LEU A 350 -7.71 -2.79 5.73
C LEU A 350 -7.02 -1.72 6.58
N LEU A 351 -5.82 -1.31 6.22
CA LEU A 351 -5.09 -0.22 6.88
C LEU A 351 -5.86 1.12 6.79
N ALA A 352 -6.63 1.33 5.73
CA ALA A 352 -7.47 2.52 5.57
C ALA A 352 -8.66 2.57 6.55
N LEU A 353 -9.03 1.45 7.16
CA LEU A 353 -10.06 1.41 8.21
C LEU A 353 -9.53 1.83 9.59
N LEU A 354 -8.21 1.84 9.76
CA LEU A 354 -7.57 2.40 10.96
C LEU A 354 -7.61 3.92 10.85
N ASP A 355 -8.25 4.61 11.80
CA ASP A 355 -8.28 6.08 11.83
C ASP A 355 -8.50 6.62 13.25
N GLY A 356 -8.47 7.95 13.38
CA GLY A 356 -8.65 8.63 14.65
C GLY A 356 -7.41 8.56 15.54
N GLU A 357 -7.52 7.89 16.67
CA GLU A 357 -6.47 7.79 17.71
C GLU A 357 -5.93 6.36 17.79
N GLN A 358 -4.61 6.22 17.89
CA GLN A 358 -3.98 4.94 18.21
C GLN A 358 -4.41 4.49 19.61
N LEU A 359 -4.86 3.24 19.71
CA LEU A 359 -5.22 2.62 20.98
C LEU A 359 -4.03 1.88 21.59
N TRP A 360 -4.07 1.75 22.92
CA TRP A 360 -3.16 0.85 23.60
C TRP A 360 -3.45 -0.60 23.20
N ALA A 361 -2.42 -1.26 22.73
CA ALA A 361 -2.45 -2.67 22.34
C ALA A 361 -1.17 -3.36 22.80
N GLN A 362 -1.24 -4.64 23.13
CA GLN A 362 -0.11 -5.44 23.61
C GLN A 362 -0.25 -6.88 23.14
N VAL A 363 0.83 -7.44 22.66
CA VAL A 363 0.94 -8.87 22.38
C VAL A 363 1.79 -9.53 23.44
N SER A 364 1.36 -10.67 23.95
CA SER A 364 2.11 -11.48 24.91
C SER A 364 1.97 -12.98 24.60
N GLN A 365 2.97 -13.75 24.98
CA GLN A 365 2.99 -15.21 24.86
C GLN A 365 3.64 -15.78 26.13
N ASP A 366 3.08 -16.83 26.71
CA ASP A 366 3.55 -17.41 27.99
C ASP A 366 3.77 -16.40 29.11
N GLY A 367 2.95 -15.35 29.14
CA GLY A 367 3.05 -14.29 30.16
C GLY A 367 4.12 -13.22 29.85
N ALA A 368 5.01 -13.43 28.88
CA ALA A 368 5.97 -12.44 28.43
C ALA A 368 5.35 -11.50 27.39
N VAL A 369 5.62 -10.21 27.51
CA VAL A 369 5.26 -9.20 26.48
C VAL A 369 6.24 -9.35 25.34
N LEU A 370 5.70 -9.41 24.12
CA LEU A 370 6.50 -9.51 22.92
C LEU A 370 6.85 -8.14 22.39
N ASP A 371 8.04 -8.01 21.80
CA ASP A 371 8.48 -6.81 21.07
C ASP A 371 7.91 -6.77 19.64
N ALA A 372 8.20 -5.70 18.92
CA ALA A 372 7.70 -5.50 17.56
C ALA A 372 8.33 -6.44 16.50
N ASN A 373 9.39 -7.18 16.85
CA ASN A 373 10.05 -8.09 15.89
C ASN A 373 9.47 -9.52 15.90
N HIS A 374 8.37 -9.73 16.59
CA HIS A 374 7.73 -11.05 16.65
C HIS A 374 6.88 -11.36 15.41
N THR A 375 6.59 -12.65 15.25
CA THR A 375 5.75 -13.19 14.17
C THR A 375 4.33 -12.62 14.20
N VAL A 376 3.77 -12.35 15.39
CA VAL A 376 2.43 -11.79 15.56
C VAL A 376 2.52 -10.39 16.14
N GLY A 377 1.84 -9.45 15.50
CA GLY A 377 1.73 -8.08 16.01
C GLY A 377 0.35 -7.48 15.73
N VAL A 378 0.14 -6.24 16.20
CA VAL A 378 -1.17 -5.58 16.20
C VAL A 378 -1.05 -4.09 15.99
N LEU A 379 -1.95 -3.53 15.16
CA LEU A 379 -2.26 -2.10 15.09
C LEU A 379 -3.70 -1.91 15.53
N ALA A 380 -3.97 -0.94 16.39
CA ALA A 380 -5.32 -0.66 16.86
C ALA A 380 -5.60 0.84 16.90
N SER A 381 -6.81 1.22 16.49
CA SER A 381 -7.26 2.62 16.52
C SER A 381 -8.73 2.73 16.85
N ALA A 382 -9.14 3.92 17.29
CA ALA A 382 -10.53 4.29 17.45
C ALA A 382 -10.78 5.71 16.92
N HIS A 383 -11.93 5.88 16.30
CA HIS A 383 -12.43 7.14 15.79
C HIS A 383 -13.61 7.63 16.63
N ARG A 384 -13.65 8.92 16.93
CA ARG A 384 -14.76 9.59 17.57
C ARG A 384 -15.62 10.31 16.54
N PRO A 385 -16.94 10.25 16.64
CA PRO A 385 -17.82 10.83 15.64
C PRO A 385 -17.67 12.35 15.55
N ALA A 386 -17.75 12.86 14.32
CA ALA A 386 -17.73 14.29 14.00
C ALA A 386 -19.12 14.85 13.66
N GLY A 387 -20.17 14.02 13.56
CA GLY A 387 -21.55 14.44 13.23
C GLY A 387 -22.53 13.26 13.14
N ALA A 388 -23.80 13.53 12.81
CA ALA A 388 -24.89 12.53 12.79
C ALA A 388 -24.72 11.41 11.73
N ALA A 389 -24.03 11.72 10.64
CA ALA A 389 -23.71 10.75 9.59
C ALA A 389 -22.48 9.88 9.93
N ASP A 390 -21.81 10.16 11.06
CA ASP A 390 -20.63 9.45 11.54
C ASP A 390 -20.93 8.80 12.90
N ALA A 391 -20.13 7.81 13.29
CA ALA A 391 -20.29 7.14 14.58
C ALA A 391 -18.93 6.65 15.12
N TRP A 392 -18.92 6.36 16.43
CA TRP A 392 -17.75 5.73 17.02
C TRP A 392 -17.44 4.40 16.34
N ARG A 393 -16.17 4.19 16.05
CA ARG A 393 -15.66 2.95 15.48
C ARG A 393 -14.27 2.64 16.00
N ALA A 394 -13.91 1.38 16.02
CA ALA A 394 -12.56 0.92 16.30
C ALA A 394 -12.13 -0.16 15.32
N ALA A 395 -10.87 -0.15 14.96
CA ALA A 395 -10.25 -1.14 14.09
C ALA A 395 -9.05 -1.76 14.81
N VAL A 396 -8.96 -3.09 14.79
CA VAL A 396 -7.86 -3.87 15.35
C VAL A 396 -7.33 -4.78 14.25
N LEU A 397 -6.17 -4.46 13.69
CA LEU A 397 -5.50 -5.24 12.65
C LEU A 397 -4.39 -6.06 13.28
N VAL A 398 -4.52 -7.37 13.22
CA VAL A 398 -3.50 -8.35 13.65
C VAL A 398 -2.85 -8.93 12.40
N TYR A 399 -1.53 -9.00 12.40
CA TYR A 399 -0.76 -9.73 11.40
C TYR A 399 -0.09 -10.95 12.00
N ALA A 400 0.07 -12.00 11.18
CA ALA A 400 0.97 -13.12 11.43
C ALA A 400 1.93 -13.24 10.23
N SER A 401 3.23 -13.01 10.44
CA SER A 401 4.23 -12.92 9.38
C SER A 401 5.61 -13.38 9.84
N ASP A 402 6.17 -14.34 9.12
CA ASP A 402 7.59 -14.71 9.17
C ASP A 402 8.35 -14.06 8.01
N ASP A 403 8.11 -12.77 7.81
CA ASP A 403 8.70 -11.94 6.75
C ASP A 403 8.44 -12.53 5.35
N THR A 404 9.46 -12.80 4.56
CA THR A 404 9.33 -13.33 3.18
C THR A 404 8.97 -14.81 3.11
N ARG A 405 8.76 -15.47 4.24
CA ARG A 405 8.51 -16.91 4.31
C ARG A 405 7.03 -17.22 4.50
N ALA A 406 6.50 -18.10 3.65
CA ALA A 406 5.20 -18.73 3.82
C ALA A 406 5.39 -20.15 4.37
N HIS A 407 4.67 -20.50 5.43
CA HIS A 407 4.74 -21.81 6.07
C HIS A 407 3.42 -22.55 5.93
N ALA A 408 3.35 -23.51 5.00
CA ALA A 408 2.11 -24.23 4.69
C ALA A 408 1.46 -24.93 5.90
N ASN A 409 2.26 -25.30 6.91
CA ASN A 409 1.82 -26.11 8.06
C ASN A 409 2.09 -25.44 9.42
N ARG A 410 2.39 -24.13 9.44
CA ARG A 410 2.53 -23.38 10.69
C ARG A 410 1.37 -22.42 10.86
N SER A 411 0.86 -22.36 12.06
CA SER A 411 -0.13 -21.37 12.47
C SER A 411 0.24 -20.81 13.85
N ALA A 412 -0.17 -19.57 14.09
CA ALA A 412 -0.11 -18.95 15.39
C ALA A 412 -1.49 -19.02 16.04
N ALA A 413 -1.59 -19.68 17.19
CA ALA A 413 -2.81 -19.67 17.99
C ALA A 413 -3.00 -18.27 18.59
N LEU A 414 -4.15 -17.63 18.32
CA LEU A 414 -4.47 -16.27 18.75
C LEU A 414 -5.64 -16.26 19.72
N THR A 415 -5.51 -15.50 20.81
CA THR A 415 -6.61 -15.02 21.63
C THR A 415 -6.60 -13.50 21.62
N LEU A 416 -7.55 -12.87 20.91
CA LEU A 416 -7.76 -11.43 20.92
C LEU A 416 -8.79 -11.06 21.99
N ARG A 417 -8.43 -10.12 22.88
CA ARG A 417 -9.31 -9.53 23.89
C ARG A 417 -9.41 -8.02 23.67
N LEU A 418 -10.58 -7.56 23.26
CA LEU A 418 -10.92 -6.16 23.13
C LEU A 418 -11.85 -5.75 24.28
N HIS A 419 -11.50 -4.72 25.02
CA HIS A 419 -12.29 -4.18 26.12
C HIS A 419 -12.34 -2.65 26.07
N GLY A 420 -13.10 -2.04 26.98
CA GLY A 420 -13.23 -0.58 27.03
C GLY A 420 -14.02 0.04 25.88
N VAL A 421 -14.77 -0.78 25.12
CA VAL A 421 -15.64 -0.29 24.04
C VAL A 421 -16.79 0.51 24.68
N PRO A 422 -16.97 1.80 24.32
CA PRO A 422 -18.04 2.61 24.90
C PRO A 422 -19.42 2.06 24.50
N PRO A 423 -20.44 2.16 25.37
CA PRO A 423 -21.79 1.83 24.99
C PRO A 423 -22.24 2.74 23.85
N GLY A 424 -22.92 2.16 22.87
CA GLY A 424 -23.40 2.88 21.69
C GLY A 424 -24.57 2.18 21.02
N PRO A 425 -25.37 2.91 20.24
CA PRO A 425 -26.53 2.33 19.57
C PRO A 425 -26.12 1.28 18.56
N GLY A 426 -26.74 0.12 18.63
CA GLY A 426 -26.59 -0.93 17.63
C GLY A 426 -25.15 -1.35 17.33
N LEU A 427 -24.29 -1.40 18.37
CA LEU A 427 -22.90 -1.85 18.23
C LEU A 427 -22.81 -3.22 17.53
N VAL A 428 -22.03 -3.27 16.46
CA VAL A 428 -21.71 -4.51 15.72
C VAL A 428 -20.22 -4.62 15.49
N TYR A 429 -19.75 -5.83 15.20
CA TYR A 429 -18.41 -6.06 14.70
C TYR A 429 -18.41 -6.92 13.45
N VAL A 430 -17.43 -6.69 12.59
CA VAL A 430 -17.13 -7.43 11.38
C VAL A 430 -15.67 -7.87 11.46
N THR A 431 -15.35 -9.08 11.00
CA THR A 431 -13.98 -9.50 10.81
C THR A 431 -13.66 -9.63 9.34
N PHE A 432 -12.52 -9.11 8.92
CA PHE A 432 -11.93 -9.30 7.59
C PHE A 432 -10.69 -10.16 7.74
N TYR A 433 -10.57 -11.16 6.89
CA TYR A 433 -9.49 -12.12 6.99
C TYR A 433 -8.92 -12.46 5.61
N LEU A 434 -7.59 -12.62 5.53
CA LEU A 434 -6.90 -13.08 4.33
C LEU A 434 -5.66 -13.92 4.69
N ASP A 435 -5.41 -14.95 3.89
CA ASP A 435 -4.22 -15.80 3.88
C ASP A 435 -3.92 -16.30 2.46
N ASN A 436 -2.89 -17.14 2.29
CA ASN A 436 -2.49 -17.61 0.96
C ASN A 436 -3.49 -18.60 0.31
N GLN A 437 -4.58 -18.97 0.96
CA GLN A 437 -5.68 -19.73 0.38
C GLN A 437 -6.90 -18.85 0.10
N LEU A 438 -7.16 -17.88 0.99
CA LEU A 438 -8.25 -16.94 0.94
C LEU A 438 -7.71 -15.55 0.53
N CYS A 439 -8.37 -14.83 -0.36
CA CYS A 439 -7.82 -13.61 -0.96
C CYS A 439 -6.53 -13.89 -1.78
N SER A 440 -6.60 -14.89 -2.65
CA SER A 440 -5.42 -15.35 -3.41
C SER A 440 -5.70 -15.46 -4.91
N PRO A 441 -5.79 -14.34 -5.64
CA PRO A 441 -5.90 -14.36 -7.10
C PRO A 441 -4.70 -15.03 -7.78
N TYR A 442 -3.53 -14.97 -7.15
CA TYR A 442 -2.34 -15.70 -7.59
C TYR A 442 -2.52 -17.21 -7.50
N GLY A 443 -3.05 -17.72 -6.38
CA GLY A 443 -3.36 -19.14 -6.22
C GLY A 443 -4.41 -19.61 -7.24
N GLU A 444 -5.41 -18.78 -7.56
CA GLU A 444 -6.38 -19.09 -8.59
C GLU A 444 -5.75 -19.12 -9.98
N TRP A 445 -4.88 -18.17 -10.32
CA TRP A 445 -4.11 -18.18 -11.56
C TRP A 445 -3.26 -19.44 -11.72
N GLN A 446 -2.63 -19.91 -10.63
CA GLN A 446 -1.88 -21.17 -10.62
C GLN A 446 -2.79 -22.39 -10.89
N ARG A 447 -3.97 -22.46 -10.22
CA ARG A 447 -4.96 -23.53 -10.45
C ARG A 447 -5.50 -23.56 -11.87
N LEU A 448 -5.57 -22.41 -12.52
CA LEU A 448 -5.95 -22.28 -13.94
C LEU A 448 -4.84 -22.66 -14.93
N GLY A 449 -3.68 -23.13 -14.46
CA GLY A 449 -2.55 -23.49 -15.31
C GLY A 449 -1.67 -22.31 -15.76
N ARG A 450 -1.72 -21.20 -15.04
CA ARG A 450 -0.91 -19.98 -15.31
C ARG A 450 -1.10 -19.42 -16.72
N PRO A 451 -2.34 -19.17 -17.16
CA PRO A 451 -2.58 -18.69 -18.52
C PRO A 451 -1.89 -17.33 -18.75
N VAL A 452 -1.19 -17.23 -19.91
CA VAL A 452 -0.59 -15.96 -20.38
C VAL A 452 -1.68 -14.98 -20.80
N PHE A 453 -2.71 -15.50 -21.46
CA PHE A 453 -3.89 -14.75 -21.91
C PHE A 453 -5.15 -15.36 -21.28
N PRO A 454 -5.49 -14.98 -20.03
CA PRO A 454 -6.68 -15.51 -19.39
C PRO A 454 -7.95 -15.17 -20.17
N SER A 455 -8.89 -16.11 -20.23
CA SER A 455 -10.22 -15.86 -20.79
C SER A 455 -11.05 -14.97 -19.86
N PRO A 456 -12.17 -14.38 -20.33
CA PRO A 456 -13.10 -13.62 -19.47
C PRO A 456 -13.57 -14.41 -18.25
N GLU A 457 -13.83 -15.70 -18.40
CA GLU A 457 -14.19 -16.60 -17.29
C GLU A 457 -13.05 -16.76 -16.29
N GLN A 458 -11.82 -16.96 -16.76
CA GLN A 458 -10.64 -17.06 -15.91
C GLN A 458 -10.38 -15.76 -15.14
N PHE A 459 -10.58 -14.60 -15.77
CA PHE A 459 -10.51 -13.31 -15.06
C PHE A 459 -11.61 -13.19 -14.01
N ARG A 460 -12.87 -13.59 -14.27
CA ARG A 460 -13.94 -13.57 -13.26
C ARG A 460 -13.57 -14.43 -12.04
N ARG A 461 -13.00 -15.62 -12.27
CA ARG A 461 -12.53 -16.50 -11.19
C ARG A 461 -11.43 -15.88 -10.35
N MET A 462 -10.42 -15.29 -10.98
CA MET A 462 -9.34 -14.59 -10.26
C MET A 462 -9.87 -13.38 -9.49
N ARG A 463 -10.77 -12.57 -10.09
CA ARG A 463 -11.39 -11.42 -9.42
C ARG A 463 -12.24 -11.82 -8.22
N ALA A 464 -12.86 -12.99 -8.27
CA ALA A 464 -13.61 -13.52 -7.14
C ALA A 464 -12.74 -13.83 -5.91
N ALA A 465 -11.42 -13.87 -6.07
CA ALA A 465 -10.43 -14.12 -5.01
C ALA A 465 -9.66 -12.83 -4.59
N GLU A 466 -10.07 -11.63 -5.05
CA GLU A 466 -9.36 -10.39 -4.75
C GLU A 466 -9.66 -9.79 -3.38
N ASP A 467 -10.84 -10.06 -2.82
CA ASP A 467 -11.31 -9.43 -1.58
C ASP A 467 -10.99 -10.27 -0.34
N PRO A 468 -10.71 -9.63 0.81
CA PRO A 468 -10.67 -10.32 2.09
C PRO A 468 -12.00 -11.02 2.39
N VAL A 469 -11.94 -12.14 3.10
CA VAL A 469 -13.16 -12.82 3.56
C VAL A 469 -13.75 -12.06 4.73
N ALA A 470 -14.93 -11.48 4.55
CA ALA A 470 -15.66 -10.76 5.58
C ALA A 470 -16.70 -11.67 6.25
N THR A 471 -16.80 -11.60 7.60
CA THR A 471 -17.93 -12.18 8.31
C THR A 471 -19.13 -11.25 8.26
N ALA A 472 -20.33 -11.80 8.22
CA ALA A 472 -21.53 -10.96 8.38
C ALA A 472 -21.46 -10.15 9.69
N PRO A 473 -21.98 -8.91 9.72
CA PRO A 473 -22.01 -8.09 10.93
C PRO A 473 -22.70 -8.84 12.09
N ARG A 474 -22.05 -8.83 13.26
CA ARG A 474 -22.54 -9.49 14.47
C ARG A 474 -22.73 -8.47 15.57
N PRO A 475 -23.79 -8.60 16.41
CA PRO A 475 -23.93 -7.75 17.58
C PRO A 475 -22.68 -7.81 18.48
N PHE A 476 -22.22 -6.67 18.92
CA PHE A 476 -21.14 -6.61 19.88
C PHE A 476 -21.65 -7.04 21.28
N PRO A 477 -20.88 -7.82 22.05
CA PRO A 477 -21.34 -8.33 23.35
C PRO A 477 -21.73 -7.16 24.30
N ALA A 478 -22.89 -7.29 24.95
CA ALA A 478 -23.39 -6.31 25.91
C ALA A 478 -22.46 -6.03 27.10
N SER A 479 -21.54 -6.97 27.39
CA SER A 479 -20.49 -6.80 28.41
C SER A 479 -19.45 -5.71 28.08
N GLY A 480 -19.47 -5.14 26.88
CA GLY A 480 -18.43 -4.21 26.40
C GLY A 480 -17.08 -4.88 26.16
N ARG A 481 -17.06 -6.21 26.08
CA ARG A 481 -15.83 -7.02 25.89
C ARG A 481 -16.03 -8.06 24.81
N LEU A 482 -15.07 -8.16 23.89
CA LEU A 482 -15.03 -9.16 22.84
C LEU A 482 -13.81 -10.06 23.04
N THR A 483 -14.01 -11.37 22.99
CA THR A 483 -12.92 -12.34 22.95
C THR A 483 -13.06 -13.19 21.70
N LEU A 484 -12.05 -13.17 20.84
CA LEU A 484 -11.96 -14.00 19.65
C LEU A 484 -10.78 -14.95 19.79
N ARG A 485 -11.00 -16.22 19.45
CA ARG A 485 -9.94 -17.23 19.35
C ARG A 485 -9.85 -17.69 17.91
N ARG A 486 -8.65 -17.68 17.36
CA ARG A 486 -8.36 -18.07 15.97
C ARG A 486 -7.01 -18.77 15.87
N GLU A 487 -6.91 -19.70 14.93
CA GLU A 487 -5.64 -20.14 14.38
C GLU A 487 -5.34 -19.28 13.16
N LEU A 488 -4.19 -18.66 13.15
CA LEU A 488 -3.71 -17.80 12.07
C LEU A 488 -2.61 -18.53 11.30
N PRO A 489 -2.86 -19.08 10.12
CA PRO A 489 -1.82 -19.58 9.23
C PRO A 489 -0.76 -18.50 8.96
N LEU A 490 0.48 -18.91 8.73
CA LEU A 490 1.57 -18.02 8.37
C LEU A 490 1.81 -18.03 6.85
N PRO A 491 1.60 -16.92 6.14
CA PRO A 491 1.17 -15.59 6.61
C PRO A 491 -0.34 -15.40 6.63
N SER A 492 -0.84 -14.47 7.47
CA SER A 492 -2.23 -14.02 7.44
C SER A 492 -2.43 -12.63 8.04
N LEU A 493 -3.58 -12.02 7.75
CA LEU A 493 -4.06 -10.79 8.35
C LEU A 493 -5.49 -10.99 8.85
N LEU A 494 -5.78 -10.44 10.03
CA LEU A 494 -7.11 -10.40 10.63
C LEU A 494 -7.42 -8.98 11.10
N LEU A 495 -8.44 -8.36 10.54
CA LEU A 495 -8.98 -7.10 11.04
C LEU A 495 -10.30 -7.36 11.77
N VAL A 496 -10.44 -6.78 12.95
CA VAL A 496 -11.71 -6.67 13.67
C VAL A 496 -12.15 -5.21 13.62
N HIS A 497 -13.27 -4.93 12.95
CA HIS A 497 -13.84 -3.60 12.84
C HIS A 497 -15.12 -3.54 13.67
N VAL A 498 -15.16 -2.66 14.66
CA VAL A 498 -16.29 -2.46 15.58
C VAL A 498 -16.91 -1.10 15.27
N CYS A 499 -18.23 -1.06 15.13
CA CYS A 499 -18.96 0.16 14.77
C CYS A 499 -20.21 0.35 15.63
N ALA A 500 -20.40 1.56 16.13
CA ALA A 500 -21.71 2.04 16.57
C ALA A 500 -22.52 2.50 15.35
N ARG A 501 -23.86 2.35 15.41
CA ARG A 501 -24.72 2.72 14.29
C ARG A 501 -24.85 4.24 14.17
N PRO A 502 -24.48 4.85 13.03
CA PRO A 502 -24.75 6.25 12.78
C PRO A 502 -26.27 6.52 12.77
N GLU A 503 -26.68 7.74 13.09
CA GLU A 503 -28.09 8.15 13.01
C GLU A 503 -28.57 8.10 11.56
N GLU A 504 -27.77 8.62 10.64
CA GLU A 504 -28.07 8.66 9.21
C GLU A 504 -27.52 7.42 8.47
N PRO A 505 -28.21 6.97 7.40
CA PRO A 505 -27.67 5.97 6.49
C PRO A 505 -26.47 6.52 5.69
N PRO A 506 -25.76 5.65 4.91
CA PRO A 506 -24.67 6.11 4.05
C PRO A 506 -25.07 7.23 3.09
N GLY A 507 -24.18 8.17 2.83
CA GLY A 507 -24.38 9.23 1.84
C GLY A 507 -24.46 8.70 0.40
N GLN A 508 -24.74 9.61 -0.55
CA GLN A 508 -24.81 9.27 -1.97
C GLN A 508 -23.42 9.02 -2.56
N VAL A 509 -23.28 7.94 -3.31
CA VAL A 509 -22.11 7.70 -4.18
C VAL A 509 -22.13 8.72 -5.33
N THR A 510 -20.98 9.29 -5.64
CA THR A 510 -20.82 10.34 -6.66
C THR A 510 -19.82 9.94 -7.74
N ARG A 511 -19.76 10.71 -8.83
CA ARG A 511 -18.77 10.56 -9.92
C ARG A 511 -18.68 9.14 -10.49
N LEU A 512 -19.80 8.43 -10.60
CA LEU A 512 -19.82 7.13 -11.27
C LEU A 512 -19.36 7.28 -12.72
N ARG A 513 -18.32 6.53 -13.11
CA ARG A 513 -17.75 6.54 -14.46
C ARG A 513 -17.59 5.13 -14.99
N PRO A 514 -18.16 4.83 -16.19
CA PRO A 514 -17.90 3.61 -16.92
C PRO A 514 -16.63 3.76 -17.78
N LEU A 515 -15.69 2.85 -17.63
CA LEU A 515 -14.43 2.80 -18.37
C LEU A 515 -14.35 1.48 -19.15
N PRO A 516 -14.29 1.50 -20.50
CA PRO A 516 -14.19 0.27 -21.29
C PRO A 516 -12.87 -0.45 -21.02
N LEU A 517 -12.92 -1.73 -20.70
CA LEU A 517 -11.73 -2.59 -20.59
C LEU A 517 -11.45 -3.30 -21.92
N THR A 518 -12.46 -3.98 -22.42
CA THR A 518 -12.49 -4.65 -23.72
C THR A 518 -13.94 -4.89 -24.11
N ARG A 519 -14.19 -5.43 -25.28
CA ARG A 519 -15.55 -5.72 -25.73
C ARG A 519 -16.31 -6.62 -24.73
N GLY A 520 -17.50 -6.21 -24.34
CA GLY A 520 -18.34 -6.91 -23.36
C GLY A 520 -17.82 -6.86 -21.92
N GLN A 521 -16.85 -5.99 -21.63
CA GLN A 521 -16.32 -5.80 -20.26
C GLN A 521 -16.13 -4.33 -19.94
N LEU A 522 -16.62 -3.91 -18.77
CA LEU A 522 -16.62 -2.53 -18.34
C LEU A 522 -16.11 -2.42 -16.90
N LEU A 523 -15.21 -1.50 -16.66
CA LEU A 523 -14.82 -1.08 -15.31
C LEU A 523 -15.70 0.09 -14.90
N LEU A 524 -16.41 -0.05 -13.80
CA LEU A 524 -17.11 1.03 -13.12
C LEU A 524 -16.27 1.53 -11.97
N VAL A 525 -16.08 2.84 -11.87
CA VAL A 525 -15.40 3.50 -10.74
C VAL A 525 -16.27 4.64 -10.23
N TRP A 526 -16.20 4.93 -8.93
CA TRP A 526 -16.99 5.97 -8.29
C TRP A 526 -16.24 6.63 -7.15
N SER A 527 -16.75 7.74 -6.66
CA SER A 527 -16.24 8.43 -5.48
C SER A 527 -17.15 8.20 -4.28
N ASP A 528 -16.54 7.99 -3.13
CA ASP A 528 -17.18 7.84 -1.82
C ASP A 528 -16.88 9.02 -0.87
N GLU A 529 -16.48 10.16 -1.41
CA GLU A 529 -16.11 11.36 -0.64
C GLU A 529 -17.20 11.87 0.31
N ARG A 530 -18.47 11.51 0.05
CA ARG A 530 -19.61 11.86 0.90
C ARG A 530 -19.92 10.82 1.98
N MET A 531 -19.09 9.79 2.11
CA MET A 531 -19.24 8.75 3.12
C MET A 531 -18.55 9.19 4.41
N ALA A 532 -19.33 9.66 5.38
CA ALA A 532 -18.81 10.07 6.69
C ALA A 532 -18.37 8.86 7.52
N SER A 533 -19.07 7.75 7.45
CA SER A 533 -18.76 6.53 8.19
C SER A 533 -18.08 5.48 7.29
N LYS A 534 -17.01 4.87 7.81
CA LYS A 534 -16.33 3.73 7.18
C LYS A 534 -16.97 2.37 7.50
N CYS A 535 -18.12 2.35 8.19
CA CYS A 535 -18.84 1.13 8.58
C CYS A 535 -19.70 0.60 7.44
N LEU A 536 -19.11 0.50 6.25
CA LEU A 536 -19.75 0.04 5.03
C LEU A 536 -19.57 -1.48 4.88
N TRP A 537 -20.69 -2.15 4.54
CA TRP A 537 -20.70 -3.57 4.23
C TRP A 537 -20.33 -3.83 2.77
N THR A 538 -20.93 -3.06 1.85
CA THR A 538 -20.70 -3.24 0.41
C THR A 538 -21.19 -2.05 -0.39
N TYR A 539 -20.77 -2.00 -1.64
CA TYR A 539 -21.42 -1.21 -2.68
C TYR A 539 -22.31 -2.13 -3.52
N GLU A 540 -23.57 -1.74 -3.71
CA GLU A 540 -24.52 -2.41 -4.59
C GLU A 540 -24.50 -1.74 -5.96
N VAL A 541 -24.06 -2.47 -6.97
CA VAL A 541 -24.04 -2.04 -8.38
C VAL A 541 -25.25 -2.62 -9.09
N GLN A 542 -25.99 -1.77 -9.79
CA GLN A 542 -27.14 -2.16 -10.59
C GLN A 542 -26.99 -1.78 -12.05
N PHE A 543 -27.53 -2.61 -12.93
CA PHE A 543 -27.55 -2.44 -14.37
C PHE A 543 -28.97 -2.50 -14.91
N SER A 544 -29.25 -1.69 -15.95
CA SER A 544 -30.50 -1.68 -16.70
C SER A 544 -30.22 -1.48 -18.19
N LEU A 545 -30.94 -2.18 -19.05
CA LEU A 545 -30.86 -1.99 -20.51
C LEU A 545 -31.55 -0.70 -20.97
N ASP A 546 -32.67 -0.35 -20.35
CA ASP A 546 -33.58 0.72 -20.77
C ASP A 546 -33.61 1.93 -19.83
N GLY A 547 -32.95 1.83 -18.67
CA GLY A 547 -32.98 2.85 -17.61
C GLY A 547 -34.22 2.79 -16.71
N GLN A 548 -35.10 1.80 -16.89
CA GLN A 548 -36.32 1.61 -16.11
C GLN A 548 -36.20 0.47 -15.11
N GLY A 549 -35.90 -0.75 -15.60
CA GLY A 549 -35.77 -1.95 -14.78
C GLY A 549 -34.31 -2.19 -14.41
N TYR A 550 -33.93 -1.93 -13.14
CA TYR A 550 -32.58 -2.16 -12.64
C TYR A 550 -32.44 -3.50 -11.91
N ALA A 551 -31.44 -4.26 -12.24
CA ALA A 551 -31.10 -5.51 -11.56
C ALA A 551 -29.71 -5.38 -10.89
N PRO A 552 -29.51 -5.95 -9.67
CA PRO A 552 -28.20 -6.00 -9.03
C PRO A 552 -27.24 -6.91 -9.82
N VAL A 553 -26.00 -6.45 -10.01
CA VAL A 553 -24.96 -7.19 -10.73
C VAL A 553 -23.72 -7.47 -9.87
N SER A 554 -23.61 -6.84 -8.70
CA SER A 554 -22.57 -7.15 -7.70
C SER A 554 -22.99 -8.37 -6.87
N GLY A 555 -22.31 -9.49 -7.05
CA GLY A 555 -22.67 -10.76 -6.39
C GLY A 555 -22.01 -11.00 -5.04
N ARG A 556 -21.01 -10.18 -4.64
CA ARG A 556 -20.27 -10.34 -3.37
C ARG A 556 -20.07 -8.98 -2.69
N PRO A 557 -20.00 -8.96 -1.35
CA PRO A 557 -19.65 -7.74 -0.64
C PRO A 557 -18.24 -7.29 -1.02
N SER A 558 -18.10 -6.01 -1.39
CA SER A 558 -16.82 -5.35 -1.59
C SER A 558 -16.91 -3.91 -1.12
N THR A 559 -15.85 -3.45 -0.46
CA THR A 559 -15.71 -2.06 0.02
C THR A 559 -14.80 -1.23 -0.88
N PHE A 560 -14.32 -1.79 -1.98
CA PHE A 560 -13.60 -1.03 -3.00
C PHE A 560 -14.57 -0.26 -3.89
N ASN A 561 -14.23 0.98 -4.19
CA ASN A 561 -15.02 1.88 -5.02
C ASN A 561 -14.81 1.65 -6.53
N LEU A 562 -14.75 0.38 -6.91
CA LEU A 562 -14.66 -0.09 -8.29
C LEU A 562 -15.37 -1.45 -8.47
N PHE A 563 -15.86 -1.71 -9.69
CA PHE A 563 -16.47 -2.97 -10.05
C PHE A 563 -16.24 -3.29 -11.53
N VAL A 564 -15.81 -4.51 -11.84
CA VAL A 564 -15.69 -4.98 -13.23
C VAL A 564 -16.94 -5.75 -13.61
N PHE A 565 -17.75 -5.16 -14.50
CA PHE A 565 -18.91 -5.81 -15.08
C PHE A 565 -18.51 -6.62 -16.32
N SER A 566 -18.65 -7.93 -16.24
CA SER A 566 -18.30 -8.89 -17.29
C SER A 566 -19.39 -9.97 -17.39
N PRO A 567 -20.57 -9.65 -17.95
CA PRO A 567 -21.70 -10.58 -18.04
C PRO A 567 -21.43 -11.67 -19.10
N ASP A 568 -22.05 -12.85 -18.92
CA ASP A 568 -21.90 -13.96 -19.87
C ASP A 568 -22.44 -13.62 -21.26
N ALA A 569 -23.51 -12.84 -21.32
CA ALA A 569 -24.08 -12.36 -22.58
C ALA A 569 -23.25 -11.28 -23.28
N ALA A 570 -22.15 -10.83 -22.66
CA ALA A 570 -21.26 -9.75 -23.13
C ALA A 570 -22.02 -8.44 -23.48
N VAL A 571 -23.21 -8.20 -22.91
CA VAL A 571 -24.00 -6.98 -23.11
C VAL A 571 -23.69 -6.01 -21.99
N VAL A 572 -22.97 -4.93 -22.33
CA VAL A 572 -22.56 -3.89 -21.38
C VAL A 572 -23.15 -2.51 -21.70
N SER A 573 -23.81 -2.36 -22.86
CA SER A 573 -24.54 -1.12 -23.19
C SER A 573 -25.81 -1.02 -22.37
N GLY A 574 -25.96 0.08 -21.65
CA GLY A 574 -27.12 0.32 -20.77
C GLY A 574 -26.86 1.37 -19.72
N PHE A 575 -27.61 1.34 -18.64
CA PHE A 575 -27.56 2.31 -17.56
C PHE A 575 -27.03 1.66 -16.28
N TYR A 576 -26.19 2.37 -15.56
CA TYR A 576 -25.56 1.93 -14.33
C TYR A 576 -25.84 2.89 -13.20
N ARG A 577 -26.04 2.36 -11.99
CA ARG A 577 -26.09 3.14 -10.75
C ARG A 577 -25.50 2.33 -9.60
N VAL A 578 -25.00 3.03 -8.58
CA VAL A 578 -24.31 2.44 -7.42
C VAL A 578 -24.82 3.09 -6.15
N ARG A 579 -24.94 2.31 -5.08
CA ARG A 579 -25.19 2.82 -3.72
C ARG A 579 -24.33 2.08 -2.71
N ALA A 580 -24.03 2.75 -1.59
CA ALA A 580 -23.42 2.13 -0.43
C ALA A 580 -24.48 1.45 0.46
N VAL A 581 -24.07 0.37 1.14
CA VAL A 581 -24.87 -0.33 2.14
C VAL A 581 -24.02 -0.49 3.40
N ASP A 582 -24.54 -0.10 4.55
CA ASP A 582 -23.82 -0.17 5.82
C ASP A 582 -23.93 -1.53 6.52
N TYR A 583 -23.26 -1.68 7.68
CA TYR A 583 -23.27 -2.91 8.49
C TYR A 583 -24.64 -3.29 9.04
N TRP A 584 -25.62 -2.38 9.05
CA TRP A 584 -27.02 -2.60 9.49
C TRP A 584 -27.96 -2.83 8.31
N ALA A 585 -27.41 -3.11 7.12
CA ALA A 585 -28.13 -3.31 5.88
C ALA A 585 -28.99 -2.08 5.47
N ARG A 586 -28.64 -0.87 5.92
CA ARG A 586 -29.29 0.36 5.47
C ARG A 586 -28.63 0.82 4.18
N PRO A 587 -29.39 0.92 3.08
CA PRO A 587 -28.85 1.45 1.84
C PRO A 587 -28.84 2.98 1.87
N GLY A 588 -27.81 3.56 1.30
CA GLY A 588 -27.77 4.97 0.91
C GLY A 588 -28.53 5.23 -0.39
N PRO A 589 -28.64 6.50 -0.79
CA PRO A 589 -29.17 6.88 -2.10
C PRO A 589 -28.30 6.31 -3.24
N PHE A 590 -28.93 5.96 -4.35
CA PHE A 590 -28.20 5.63 -5.56
C PHE A 590 -27.47 6.86 -6.12
N SER A 591 -26.33 6.63 -6.76
CA SER A 591 -25.72 7.63 -7.64
C SER A 591 -26.65 8.04 -8.76
N ASP A 592 -26.41 9.19 -9.38
CA ASP A 592 -27.04 9.51 -10.64
C ASP A 592 -26.76 8.40 -11.66
N PRO A 593 -27.75 7.95 -12.43
CA PRO A 593 -27.56 6.93 -13.43
C PRO A 593 -26.65 7.40 -14.55
N VAL A 594 -25.69 6.55 -14.95
CA VAL A 594 -24.79 6.82 -16.07
C VAL A 594 -25.06 5.84 -17.19
N ARG A 595 -25.27 6.37 -18.42
CA ARG A 595 -25.43 5.58 -19.62
C ARG A 595 -24.07 5.28 -20.26
N TYR A 596 -23.87 4.02 -20.61
CA TYR A 596 -22.75 3.59 -21.44
C TYR A 596 -23.26 2.95 -22.72
N VAL A 597 -22.61 3.25 -23.84
CA VAL A 597 -22.88 2.62 -25.13
C VAL A 597 -21.57 2.09 -25.67
N GLU A 598 -21.50 0.78 -25.84
CA GLU A 598 -20.31 0.14 -26.43
C GLU A 598 -20.18 0.54 -27.90
N ALA A 599 -19.00 0.97 -28.32
CA ALA A 599 -18.74 1.31 -29.70
C ALA A 599 -18.93 0.09 -30.62
N PRO A 600 -19.48 0.25 -31.84
CA PRO A 600 -19.53 -0.82 -32.82
C PRO A 600 -18.15 -1.42 -33.06
N ALA A 601 -18.10 -2.71 -33.41
CA ALA A 601 -16.85 -3.34 -33.84
C ALA A 601 -16.34 -2.65 -35.11
N GLN A 602 -15.14 -2.08 -35.05
CA GLN A 602 -14.41 -1.61 -36.23
C GLN A 602 -13.85 -2.78 -37.04
#